data_32809c03bc904238801379292acc7fff
#
_entry.id   32809c03bc904238801379292acc7fff
#
_cell.length_a   1.000
_cell.length_b   1.000
_cell.length_c   1.000
_cell.angle_alpha   90.00
_cell.angle_beta   90.00
_cell.angle_gamma   90.00
#
_symmetry.space_group_name_H-M   'P 1'
#
loop_
_entity.id
_entity.type
_entity.pdbx_description
1 polymer ?
#
loop_
_entity_poly.entity_id
_entity_poly.type
_entity_poly.pdbx_seq_one_letter_code
_entity_poly.pdbx_strand_id
1 'polypeptide(L)'
;EKREKAWEVLSALTGSRGVRWHTELQVKAGLAKFLDPDVLRRFGLTEYIDDVPRHWRADLENALKYGRTEPYEGFWPPVKTKILDSVLSLALTQKDFDWRAALIKAQHDANAGLMFPRTEAEMDRYRPYGWLGVGLFALVLLAVAYKMRSALLRKVAQGDVVKRSRVFRVAWGPVLLLAPALLLIALWMYYPLVRGGVMAFQDYRITTESRWVGVDNFINVALDGNFWIYLRQTFKFVLLSMSLGFFVPVFVALLLSEVPRAKIFFRTVFFLPQVCSGLVILFLWKLFYDPTESGFLNRILWFAEPIDWLNNPHWTMVAVILPGVWAGAGIGSLIYLAAMKSIPNDMYESAEVEGAGLLQKLRHVTLPTLLPLLIINFVGTFIGTFHSMGNIFAMTAGGPGNETMVLSLAIWYEAFAFLRFGTATAMAWILASLLVGFTVLQLRILQRVEFRRAAVE
;
A
#
# COMPACT_ATOMS: atom_id res chain seq x y z
N GLU A 1 15.77 -12.33 -37.92
CA GLU A 1 16.89 -11.67 -37.23
C GLU A 1 16.61 -11.44 -35.73
N LYS A 2 15.52 -10.74 -35.31
CA LYS A 2 15.23 -10.53 -33.88
C LYS A 2 14.89 -11.86 -33.16
N ARG A 3 14.17 -12.78 -33.80
CA ARG A 3 13.87 -14.11 -33.24
C ARG A 3 15.10 -15.00 -33.12
N GLU A 4 16.01 -14.95 -34.09
CA GLU A 4 17.28 -15.69 -34.05
C GLU A 4 18.17 -15.18 -32.93
N LYS A 5 18.33 -13.87 -32.80
CA LYS A 5 19.10 -13.27 -31.68
C LYS A 5 18.49 -13.59 -30.32
N ALA A 6 17.16 -13.55 -30.19
CA ALA A 6 16.48 -13.96 -28.95
C ALA A 6 16.70 -15.45 -28.64
N TRP A 7 16.70 -16.30 -29.66
CA TRP A 7 16.99 -17.72 -29.51
C TRP A 7 18.45 -17.99 -29.15
N GLU A 8 19.39 -17.25 -29.71
CA GLU A 8 20.80 -17.33 -29.33
C GLU A 8 21.02 -16.94 -27.85
N VAL A 9 20.39 -15.86 -27.40
CA VAL A 9 20.47 -15.45 -25.98
C VAL A 9 19.83 -16.49 -25.06
N LEU A 10 18.65 -17.00 -25.43
CA LEU A 10 17.97 -18.05 -24.66
C LEU A 10 18.81 -19.34 -24.61
N SER A 11 19.35 -19.77 -25.74
CA SER A 11 20.19 -20.97 -25.80
C SER A 11 21.54 -20.80 -25.09
N ALA A 12 22.09 -19.59 -25.04
CA ALA A 12 23.27 -19.28 -24.23
C ALA A 12 22.98 -19.33 -22.73
N LEU A 13 21.82 -18.84 -22.29
CA LEU A 13 21.42 -18.84 -20.88
C LEU A 13 20.95 -20.22 -20.38
N THR A 14 20.21 -20.96 -21.19
CA THR A 14 19.64 -22.26 -20.84
C THR A 14 20.48 -23.45 -21.29
N GLY A 15 21.47 -23.23 -22.14
CA GLY A 15 22.39 -24.24 -22.61
C GLY A 15 23.36 -24.72 -21.53
N SER A 16 24.04 -25.82 -21.80
CA SER A 16 24.95 -26.47 -20.86
C SER A 16 26.02 -25.54 -20.26
N ARG A 17 26.47 -24.54 -21.02
CA ARG A 17 27.43 -23.52 -20.52
C ARG A 17 26.78 -22.56 -19.52
N GLY A 18 25.58 -22.08 -19.79
CA GLY A 18 24.85 -21.19 -18.90
C GLY A 18 24.47 -21.88 -17.59
N VAL A 19 23.97 -23.10 -17.70
CA VAL A 19 23.63 -23.92 -16.52
C VAL A 19 24.88 -24.22 -15.68
N ARG A 20 26.01 -24.58 -16.32
CA ARG A 20 27.27 -24.79 -15.62
C ARG A 20 27.74 -23.54 -14.88
N TRP A 21 27.78 -22.40 -15.56
CA TRP A 21 28.20 -21.14 -14.95
C TRP A 21 27.31 -20.76 -13.76
N HIS A 22 25.99 -20.90 -13.91
CA HIS A 22 25.03 -20.65 -12.84
C HIS A 22 25.24 -21.61 -11.65
N THR A 23 25.47 -22.90 -11.92
CA THR A 23 25.75 -23.91 -10.90
C THR A 23 27.03 -23.59 -10.13
N GLU A 24 28.13 -23.26 -10.84
CA GLU A 24 29.40 -22.87 -10.23
C GLU A 24 29.26 -21.61 -9.35
N LEU A 25 28.44 -20.67 -9.78
CA LEU A 25 28.17 -19.43 -9.04
C LEU A 25 27.36 -19.69 -7.75
N GLN A 26 26.38 -20.57 -7.82
CA GLN A 26 25.61 -20.98 -6.64
C GLN A 26 26.46 -21.77 -5.64
N VAL A 27 27.34 -22.64 -6.13
CA VAL A 27 28.30 -23.36 -5.28
C VAL A 27 29.24 -22.37 -4.56
N LYS A 28 29.81 -21.41 -5.29
CA LYS A 28 30.65 -20.34 -4.72
C LYS A 28 29.90 -19.47 -3.70
N ALA A 29 28.59 -19.32 -3.86
CA ALA A 29 27.74 -18.60 -2.92
C ALA A 29 27.32 -19.42 -1.68
N GLY A 30 27.82 -20.67 -1.53
CA GLY A 30 27.48 -21.56 -0.41
C GLY A 30 26.06 -22.18 -0.52
N LEU A 31 25.48 -22.16 -1.71
CA LEU A 31 24.13 -22.65 -2.00
C LEU A 31 24.12 -24.07 -2.59
N ALA A 32 25.24 -24.79 -2.53
CA ALA A 32 25.37 -26.15 -3.06
C ALA A 32 24.31 -27.12 -2.53
N LYS A 33 23.92 -26.97 -1.25
CA LYS A 33 22.89 -27.78 -0.59
C LYS A 33 21.50 -27.71 -1.24
N PHE A 34 21.23 -26.68 -2.05
CA PHE A 34 19.95 -26.50 -2.75
C PHE A 34 19.97 -26.94 -4.20
N LEU A 35 21.12 -27.50 -4.67
CA LEU A 35 21.28 -27.92 -6.06
C LEU A 35 20.96 -29.40 -6.24
N ASP A 36 20.50 -29.71 -7.45
CA ASP A 36 20.26 -31.08 -7.87
C ASP A 36 21.60 -31.85 -7.91
N PRO A 37 21.72 -32.99 -7.18
CA PRO A 37 22.90 -33.85 -7.20
C PRO A 37 23.32 -34.29 -8.61
N ASP A 38 22.38 -34.50 -9.51
CA ASP A 38 22.69 -34.90 -10.89
C ASP A 38 23.29 -33.77 -11.71
N VAL A 39 22.87 -32.54 -11.46
CA VAL A 39 23.50 -31.34 -12.05
C VAL A 39 24.92 -31.15 -11.52
N LEU A 40 25.14 -31.36 -10.22
CA LEU A 40 26.46 -31.31 -9.61
C LEU A 40 27.40 -32.40 -10.21
N ARG A 41 26.91 -33.64 -10.37
CA ARG A 41 27.66 -34.75 -11.03
C ARG A 41 28.00 -34.40 -12.49
N ARG A 42 27.03 -33.86 -13.22
CA ARG A 42 27.20 -33.52 -14.64
C ARG A 42 28.29 -32.51 -14.90
N PHE A 43 28.52 -31.60 -13.94
CA PHE A 43 29.55 -30.55 -14.06
C PHE A 43 30.82 -30.84 -13.28
N GLY A 44 30.96 -32.04 -12.70
CA GLY A 44 32.18 -32.46 -11.99
C GLY A 44 32.34 -31.86 -10.59
N LEU A 45 31.25 -31.31 -10.01
CA LEU A 45 31.21 -30.70 -8.68
C LEU A 45 30.77 -31.72 -7.62
N THR A 46 31.33 -32.93 -7.69
CA THR A 46 30.91 -34.08 -6.88
C THR A 46 31.20 -33.91 -5.39
N GLU A 47 32.17 -33.11 -5.02
CA GLU A 47 32.53 -32.79 -3.63
C GLU A 47 31.40 -32.10 -2.84
N TYR A 48 30.52 -31.39 -3.54
CA TYR A 48 29.39 -30.69 -2.92
C TYR A 48 28.11 -31.53 -2.82
N ILE A 49 28.10 -32.75 -3.32
CA ILE A 49 26.92 -33.62 -3.26
C ILE A 49 26.58 -34.01 -1.81
N ASP A 50 27.58 -34.11 -0.97
CA ASP A 50 27.39 -34.47 0.45
C ASP A 50 26.82 -33.31 1.27
N ASP A 51 26.90 -32.09 0.79
CA ASP A 51 26.25 -30.93 1.37
C ASP A 51 24.73 -30.95 1.20
N VAL A 52 24.20 -31.70 0.19
CA VAL A 52 22.77 -31.85 -0.05
C VAL A 52 22.17 -32.83 0.95
N PRO A 53 21.21 -32.42 1.80
CA PRO A 53 20.62 -33.30 2.80
C PRO A 53 20.00 -34.57 2.18
N ARG A 54 20.22 -35.74 2.79
CA ARG A 54 19.76 -37.02 2.23
C ARG A 54 18.26 -37.11 2.00
N HIS A 55 17.45 -36.53 2.89
CA HIS A 55 15.99 -36.47 2.75
C HIS A 55 15.57 -35.58 1.54
N TRP A 56 16.29 -34.52 1.27
CA TRP A 56 16.03 -33.67 0.09
C TRP A 56 16.32 -34.38 -1.23
N ARG A 57 17.34 -35.31 -1.23
CA ARG A 57 17.61 -36.10 -2.44
C ARG A 57 16.42 -37.00 -2.80
N ALA A 58 15.86 -37.68 -1.80
CA ALA A 58 14.69 -38.52 -2.02
C ALA A 58 13.46 -37.71 -2.43
N ASP A 59 13.24 -36.56 -1.83
CA ASP A 59 12.14 -35.66 -2.18
C ASP A 59 12.31 -35.09 -3.58
N LEU A 60 13.55 -34.69 -3.95
CA LEU A 60 13.86 -34.19 -5.29
C LEU A 60 13.69 -35.26 -6.37
N GLU A 61 14.17 -36.50 -6.11
CA GLU A 61 13.98 -37.64 -7.01
C GLU A 61 12.50 -37.95 -7.20
N ASN A 62 11.70 -37.90 -6.14
CA ASN A 62 10.25 -38.08 -6.20
C ASN A 62 9.59 -36.92 -6.97
N ALA A 63 10.01 -35.68 -6.73
CA ALA A 63 9.51 -34.52 -7.42
C ALA A 63 9.84 -34.56 -8.95
N LEU A 64 11.06 -34.98 -9.31
CA LEU A 64 11.45 -35.14 -10.71
C LEU A 64 10.71 -36.30 -11.39
N LYS A 65 10.43 -37.39 -10.65
CA LYS A 65 9.74 -38.56 -11.20
C LYS A 65 8.24 -38.37 -11.35
N TYR A 66 7.58 -37.70 -10.41
CA TYR A 66 6.13 -37.54 -10.32
C TYR A 66 5.66 -36.11 -10.51
N GLY A 67 6.59 -35.15 -10.43
CA GLY A 67 6.29 -33.74 -10.60
C GLY A 67 5.81 -33.44 -12.01
N ARG A 68 4.89 -32.50 -12.11
CA ARG A 68 4.41 -31.94 -13.37
C ARG A 68 4.80 -30.47 -13.41
N THR A 69 5.07 -29.98 -14.62
CA THR A 69 5.27 -28.55 -14.81
C THR A 69 4.03 -27.78 -14.39
N GLU A 70 4.21 -26.61 -13.80
CA GLU A 70 3.11 -25.70 -13.49
C GLU A 70 2.33 -25.40 -14.80
N PRO A 71 0.98 -25.39 -14.76
CA PRO A 71 0.19 -24.97 -15.91
C PRO A 71 0.47 -23.49 -16.21
N TYR A 72 0.81 -23.17 -17.46
CA TYR A 72 1.06 -21.79 -17.91
C TYR A 72 -0.21 -21.09 -18.42
N GLU A 73 -1.39 -21.55 -18.04
CA GLU A 73 -2.64 -20.91 -18.41
C GLU A 73 -2.88 -19.63 -17.59
N GLY A 74 -3.59 -18.66 -18.19
CA GLY A 74 -3.76 -17.32 -17.62
C GLY A 74 -4.42 -17.24 -16.23
N PHE A 75 -5.07 -18.32 -15.78
CA PHE A 75 -5.66 -18.42 -14.44
C PHE A 75 -4.68 -18.97 -13.37
N TRP A 76 -3.57 -19.59 -13.76
CA TRP A 76 -2.65 -20.24 -12.82
C TRP A 76 -1.92 -19.26 -11.89
N PRO A 77 -1.36 -18.14 -12.36
CA PRO A 77 -0.70 -17.19 -11.48
C PRO A 77 -1.59 -16.68 -10.32
N PRO A 78 -2.85 -16.34 -10.54
CA PRO A 78 -3.77 -16.01 -9.43
C PRO A 78 -4.02 -17.17 -8.48
N VAL A 79 -4.18 -18.40 -8.97
CA VAL A 79 -4.37 -19.59 -8.11
C VAL A 79 -3.15 -19.82 -7.26
N LYS A 80 -1.96 -19.78 -7.85
CA LYS A 80 -0.70 -19.94 -7.11
C LYS A 80 -0.58 -18.86 -6.02
N THR A 81 -0.60 -17.59 -6.39
CA THR A 81 -0.28 -16.49 -5.47
C THR A 81 -1.38 -16.24 -4.43
N LYS A 82 -2.65 -16.30 -4.82
CA LYS A 82 -3.75 -15.98 -3.91
C LYS A 82 -4.14 -17.16 -3.00
N ILE A 83 -3.91 -18.37 -3.45
CA ILE A 83 -4.39 -19.59 -2.77
C ILE A 83 -3.23 -20.42 -2.26
N LEU A 84 -2.39 -20.96 -3.15
CA LEU A 84 -1.34 -21.90 -2.77
C LEU A 84 -0.24 -21.26 -1.92
N ASP A 85 0.27 -20.09 -2.31
CA ASP A 85 1.34 -19.42 -1.56
C ASP A 85 0.84 -18.97 -0.17
N SER A 86 -0.43 -18.61 -0.03
CA SER A 86 -1.02 -18.27 1.27
C SER A 86 -1.14 -19.47 2.19
N VAL A 87 -1.58 -20.62 1.66
CA VAL A 87 -1.65 -21.88 2.40
C VAL A 87 -0.26 -22.35 2.81
N LEU A 88 0.70 -22.31 1.87
CA LEU A 88 2.09 -22.70 2.12
C LEU A 88 2.74 -21.84 3.20
N SER A 89 2.54 -20.51 3.15
CA SER A 89 3.11 -19.60 4.16
C SER A 89 2.55 -19.86 5.56
N LEU A 90 1.25 -20.14 5.69
CA LEU A 90 0.64 -20.52 6.96
C LEU A 90 1.17 -21.86 7.48
N ALA A 91 1.32 -22.82 6.58
CA ALA A 91 1.84 -24.14 6.91
C ALA A 91 3.28 -24.11 7.42
N LEU A 92 4.11 -23.23 6.88
CA LEU A 92 5.50 -23.07 7.32
C LEU A 92 5.62 -22.33 8.66
N THR A 93 4.57 -21.59 9.07
CA THR A 93 4.61 -20.75 10.27
C THR A 93 3.85 -21.33 11.47
N GLN A 94 2.94 -22.29 11.26
CA GLN A 94 2.12 -22.89 12.30
C GLN A 94 2.54 -24.34 12.58
N LYS A 95 2.85 -24.68 13.83
CA LYS A 95 3.31 -26.04 14.23
C LYS A 95 2.25 -27.13 14.01
N ASP A 96 0.96 -26.81 14.23
CA ASP A 96 -0.18 -27.76 14.14
C ASP A 96 -1.10 -27.41 12.96
N PHE A 97 -0.52 -27.27 11.77
CA PHE A 97 -1.26 -26.87 10.58
C PHE A 97 -1.95 -28.06 9.90
N ASP A 98 -3.27 -28.03 9.79
CA ASP A 98 -4.04 -29.03 9.06
C ASP A 98 -3.98 -28.81 7.55
N TRP A 99 -2.99 -29.43 6.92
CA TRP A 99 -2.76 -29.40 5.48
C TRP A 99 -3.96 -29.84 4.66
N ARG A 100 -4.68 -30.87 5.13
CA ARG A 100 -5.80 -31.46 4.39
C ARG A 100 -6.98 -30.48 4.35
N ALA A 101 -7.37 -29.94 5.48
CA ALA A 101 -8.42 -28.94 5.57
C ALA A 101 -8.07 -27.67 4.77
N ALA A 102 -6.84 -27.21 4.85
CA ALA A 102 -6.37 -26.02 4.13
C ALA A 102 -6.34 -26.24 2.60
N LEU A 103 -5.89 -27.40 2.12
CA LEU A 103 -5.91 -27.72 0.68
C LEU A 103 -7.33 -27.93 0.14
N ILE A 104 -8.22 -28.55 0.90
CA ILE A 104 -9.64 -28.69 0.51
C ILE A 104 -10.28 -27.29 0.39
N LYS A 105 -10.02 -26.41 1.35
CA LYS A 105 -10.47 -25.02 1.30
C LYS A 105 -9.88 -24.29 0.10
N ALA A 106 -8.56 -24.43 -0.13
CA ALA A 106 -7.86 -23.84 -1.27
C ALA A 106 -8.46 -24.30 -2.62
N GLN A 107 -8.77 -25.60 -2.73
CA GLN A 107 -9.45 -26.15 -3.92
C GLN A 107 -10.85 -25.59 -4.07
N HIS A 108 -11.61 -25.49 -3.00
CA HIS A 108 -12.95 -24.90 -3.03
C HIS A 108 -12.89 -23.42 -3.46
N ASP A 109 -11.96 -22.64 -2.91
CA ASP A 109 -11.79 -21.23 -3.23
C ASP A 109 -11.31 -21.04 -4.69
N ALA A 110 -10.44 -21.94 -5.18
CA ALA A 110 -10.02 -21.96 -6.59
C ALA A 110 -11.20 -22.26 -7.53
N ASN A 111 -12.02 -23.22 -7.18
CA ASN A 111 -13.19 -23.60 -7.98
C ASN A 111 -14.30 -22.52 -7.92
N ALA A 112 -14.47 -21.87 -6.77
CA ALA A 112 -15.57 -20.93 -6.57
C ALA A 112 -15.38 -19.56 -7.23
N GLY A 113 -14.15 -19.11 -7.46
CA GLY A 113 -13.96 -17.73 -7.89
C GLY A 113 -12.83 -17.44 -8.88
N LEU A 114 -11.88 -18.35 -9.06
CA LEU A 114 -10.67 -18.05 -9.84
C LEU A 114 -10.56 -18.87 -11.13
N MET A 115 -11.04 -20.09 -11.14
CA MET A 115 -10.90 -21.02 -12.28
C MET A 115 -12.05 -20.97 -13.27
N PHE A 116 -13.25 -20.62 -12.81
CA PHE A 116 -14.40 -20.60 -13.68
C PHE A 116 -14.97 -19.19 -13.75
N PRO A 117 -14.98 -18.57 -14.93
CA PRO A 117 -15.75 -17.35 -15.10
C PRO A 117 -17.21 -17.66 -14.76
N ARG A 118 -17.86 -16.75 -14.05
CA ARG A 118 -19.28 -16.89 -13.73
C ARG A 118 -20.09 -17.06 -15.00
N THR A 119 -21.14 -17.84 -14.91
CA THR A 119 -22.03 -18.08 -16.05
C THR A 119 -22.70 -16.78 -16.51
N GLU A 120 -22.97 -16.64 -17.79
CA GLU A 120 -23.69 -15.46 -18.32
C GLU A 120 -25.02 -15.23 -17.58
N ALA A 121 -25.74 -16.29 -17.22
CA ALA A 121 -26.98 -16.20 -16.49
C ALA A 121 -26.81 -15.62 -15.07
N GLU A 122 -25.70 -15.94 -14.39
CA GLU A 122 -25.35 -15.32 -13.09
C GLU A 122 -24.99 -13.84 -13.27
N MET A 123 -24.22 -13.52 -14.30
CA MET A 123 -23.83 -12.14 -14.58
C MET A 123 -25.04 -11.28 -14.92
N ASP A 124 -25.96 -11.78 -15.76
CA ASP A 124 -27.19 -11.07 -16.13
C ASP A 124 -28.08 -10.73 -14.92
N ARG A 125 -28.10 -11.61 -13.91
CA ARG A 125 -28.82 -11.36 -12.67
C ARG A 125 -28.25 -10.16 -11.88
N TYR A 126 -26.93 -9.94 -11.93
CA TYR A 126 -26.28 -8.90 -11.15
C TYR A 126 -26.00 -7.60 -11.94
N ARG A 127 -26.04 -7.61 -13.27
CA ARG A 127 -25.82 -6.43 -14.13
C ARG A 127 -26.68 -5.21 -13.76
N PRO A 128 -28.00 -5.35 -13.46
CA PRO A 128 -28.81 -4.20 -13.02
C PRO A 128 -28.28 -3.55 -11.74
N TYR A 129 -27.83 -4.35 -10.77
CA TYR A 129 -27.26 -3.84 -9.52
C TYR A 129 -25.90 -3.18 -9.72
N GLY A 130 -25.08 -3.71 -10.66
CA GLY A 130 -23.82 -3.09 -11.07
C GLY A 130 -24.02 -1.71 -11.66
N TRP A 131 -24.96 -1.56 -12.60
CA TRP A 131 -25.31 -0.28 -13.20
C TRP A 131 -25.92 0.69 -12.19
N LEU A 132 -26.72 0.20 -11.25
CA LEU A 132 -27.27 1.01 -10.16
C LEU A 132 -26.14 1.58 -9.27
N GLY A 133 -25.14 0.76 -8.92
CA GLY A 133 -23.97 1.19 -8.15
C GLY A 133 -23.15 2.26 -8.88
N VAL A 134 -22.84 2.05 -10.16
CA VAL A 134 -22.12 3.03 -10.97
C VAL A 134 -22.92 4.33 -11.13
N GLY A 135 -24.23 4.24 -11.36
CA GLY A 135 -25.13 5.39 -11.47
C GLY A 135 -25.19 6.19 -10.17
N LEU A 136 -25.27 5.51 -9.02
CA LEU A 136 -25.30 6.15 -7.70
C LEU A 136 -23.96 6.86 -7.42
N PHE A 137 -22.83 6.26 -7.77
CA PHE A 137 -21.52 6.89 -7.65
C PHE A 137 -21.40 8.13 -8.55
N ALA A 138 -21.84 8.05 -9.80
CA ALA A 138 -21.88 9.20 -10.72
C ALA A 138 -22.75 10.35 -10.18
N LEU A 139 -23.90 10.03 -9.61
CA LEU A 139 -24.78 11.01 -8.95
C LEU A 139 -24.10 11.68 -7.75
N VAL A 140 -23.35 10.93 -6.92
CA VAL A 140 -22.57 11.50 -5.82
C VAL A 140 -21.51 12.46 -6.34
N LEU A 141 -20.75 12.08 -7.37
CA LEU A 141 -19.76 12.97 -7.99
C LEU A 141 -20.38 14.23 -8.55
N LEU A 142 -21.51 14.14 -9.26
CA LEU A 142 -22.24 15.29 -9.79
C LEU A 142 -22.76 16.19 -8.66
N ALA A 143 -23.27 15.62 -7.57
CA ALA A 143 -23.73 16.37 -6.41
C ALA A 143 -22.58 17.11 -5.70
N VAL A 144 -21.40 16.48 -5.59
CA VAL A 144 -20.18 17.12 -5.05
C VAL A 144 -19.74 18.26 -5.97
N ALA A 145 -19.65 18.01 -7.27
CA ALA A 145 -19.27 19.03 -8.26
C ALA A 145 -20.25 20.23 -8.25
N TYR A 146 -21.56 19.96 -8.18
CA TYR A 146 -22.58 21.01 -8.08
C TYR A 146 -22.43 21.84 -6.80
N LYS A 147 -22.20 21.19 -5.64
CA LYS A 147 -21.97 21.90 -4.38
C LYS A 147 -20.68 22.72 -4.41
N MET A 148 -19.61 22.20 -4.96
CA MET A 148 -18.35 22.96 -5.13
C MET A 148 -18.57 24.17 -6.02
N ARG A 149 -19.23 24.00 -7.18
CA ARG A 149 -19.58 25.11 -8.07
C ARG A 149 -20.45 26.14 -7.35
N SER A 150 -21.47 25.71 -6.62
CA SER A 150 -22.39 26.64 -5.91
C SER A 150 -21.65 27.40 -4.78
N ALA A 151 -20.72 26.74 -4.07
CA ALA A 151 -19.90 27.37 -3.04
C ALA A 151 -18.93 28.40 -3.64
N LEU A 152 -18.28 28.06 -4.77
CA LEU A 152 -17.44 29.01 -5.52
C LEU A 152 -18.22 30.22 -6.00
N LEU A 153 -19.40 30.01 -6.58
CA LEU A 153 -20.26 31.09 -7.07
C LEU A 153 -20.75 31.98 -5.92
N ARG A 154 -21.07 31.43 -4.76
CA ARG A 154 -21.44 32.19 -3.55
C ARG A 154 -20.28 33.03 -3.04
N LYS A 155 -19.05 32.48 -2.94
CA LYS A 155 -17.85 33.23 -2.56
C LYS A 155 -17.53 34.37 -3.55
N VAL A 156 -17.67 34.13 -4.85
CA VAL A 156 -17.53 35.19 -5.89
C VAL A 156 -18.63 36.23 -5.78
N ALA A 157 -19.83 35.87 -5.35
CA ALA A 157 -20.94 36.81 -5.15
C ALA A 157 -20.85 37.61 -3.83
N GLN A 158 -20.20 37.06 -2.80
CA GLN A 158 -20.00 37.70 -1.49
C GLN A 158 -18.68 38.45 -1.36
N GLY A 159 -17.67 38.12 -2.19
CA GLY A 159 -16.39 38.83 -2.23
C GLY A 159 -16.50 40.09 -3.09
N ASP A 160 -16.21 41.21 -2.47
CA ASP A 160 -16.04 42.55 -3.03
C ASP A 160 -16.05 42.70 -4.55
N VAL A 161 -17.12 43.37 -5.01
CA VAL A 161 -17.11 44.36 -6.10
C VAL A 161 -15.99 44.23 -7.14
N VAL A 162 -15.77 43.08 -7.68
CA VAL A 162 -15.27 43.00 -9.04
C VAL A 162 -16.49 43.17 -9.90
N LYS A 163 -16.71 44.43 -10.38
CA LYS A 163 -17.82 44.85 -11.27
C LYS A 163 -18.13 43.70 -12.25
N ARG A 164 -19.33 43.16 -12.19
CA ARG A 164 -19.87 42.03 -12.97
C ARG A 164 -19.53 42.08 -14.48
N SER A 165 -19.15 43.30 -14.99
CA SER A 165 -18.73 43.53 -16.36
C SER A 165 -17.29 43.11 -16.70
N ARG A 166 -16.40 42.87 -15.69
CA ARG A 166 -15.00 42.41 -15.93
C ARG A 166 -14.80 40.93 -15.83
N VAL A 167 -15.71 40.20 -15.16
CA VAL A 167 -15.58 38.75 -14.96
C VAL A 167 -15.74 37.97 -16.27
N PHE A 168 -16.44 38.50 -17.25
CA PHE A 168 -16.62 37.87 -18.57
C PHE A 168 -15.52 38.22 -19.60
N ARG A 169 -14.65 39.19 -19.34
CA ARG A 169 -13.42 39.34 -20.14
C ARG A 169 -12.37 38.40 -19.55
N VAL A 170 -12.31 37.20 -20.10
CA VAL A 170 -11.19 36.28 -19.82
C VAL A 170 -9.91 37.05 -20.15
N ALA A 171 -9.16 37.42 -19.11
CA ALA A 171 -7.84 38.00 -19.29
C ALA A 171 -6.94 36.89 -19.87
N TRP A 172 -6.75 36.87 -21.17
CA TRP A 172 -5.99 35.83 -21.88
C TRP A 172 -4.54 35.70 -21.36
N GLY A 173 -3.96 36.82 -20.88
CA GLY A 173 -2.60 36.81 -20.35
C GLY A 173 -2.37 35.79 -19.21
N PRO A 174 -3.10 35.86 -18.08
CA PRO A 174 -2.99 34.85 -17.02
C PRO A 174 -3.34 33.44 -17.47
N VAL A 175 -4.33 33.28 -18.37
CA VAL A 175 -4.70 31.94 -18.90
C VAL A 175 -3.57 31.37 -19.75
N LEU A 176 -2.95 32.18 -20.61
CA LEU A 176 -1.80 31.77 -21.43
C LEU A 176 -0.58 31.37 -20.56
N LEU A 177 -0.32 32.12 -19.48
CA LEU A 177 0.74 31.81 -18.52
C LEU A 177 0.48 30.47 -17.76
N LEU A 178 -0.78 30.19 -17.44
CA LEU A 178 -1.18 28.95 -16.78
C LEU A 178 -1.36 27.77 -17.74
N ALA A 179 -1.54 28.03 -19.04
CA ALA A 179 -1.86 27.00 -20.02
C ALA A 179 -0.87 25.82 -20.05
N PRO A 180 0.47 26.03 -19.99
CA PRO A 180 1.40 24.90 -19.95
C PRO A 180 1.19 24.00 -18.72
N ALA A 181 1.01 24.60 -17.55
CA ALA A 181 0.77 23.85 -16.32
C ALA A 181 -0.58 23.10 -16.36
N LEU A 182 -1.64 23.77 -16.83
CA LEU A 182 -2.96 23.13 -16.99
C LEU A 182 -2.93 21.99 -18.00
N LEU A 183 -2.19 22.15 -19.10
CA LEU A 183 -2.02 21.11 -20.12
C LEU A 183 -1.26 19.91 -19.56
N LEU A 184 -0.20 20.11 -18.79
CA LEU A 184 0.51 19.04 -18.12
C LEU A 184 -0.37 18.29 -17.11
N ILE A 185 -1.14 19.02 -16.31
CA ILE A 185 -2.11 18.42 -15.38
C ILE A 185 -3.18 17.62 -16.14
N ALA A 186 -3.73 18.17 -17.22
CA ALA A 186 -4.71 17.48 -18.04
C ALA A 186 -4.15 16.20 -18.67
N LEU A 187 -2.93 16.26 -19.20
CA LEU A 187 -2.29 15.14 -19.90
C LEU A 187 -1.81 14.03 -18.93
N TRP A 188 -1.15 14.42 -17.83
CA TRP A 188 -0.51 13.45 -16.95
C TRP A 188 -1.36 13.01 -15.76
N MET A 189 -2.39 13.76 -15.39
CA MET A 189 -3.27 13.45 -14.27
C MET A 189 -4.67 13.05 -14.73
N TYR A 190 -5.34 13.89 -15.52
CA TYR A 190 -6.73 13.63 -15.89
C TYR A 190 -6.87 12.61 -17.01
N TYR A 191 -6.01 12.62 -18.04
CA TYR A 191 -6.09 11.66 -19.13
C TYR A 191 -5.93 10.20 -18.64
N PRO A 192 -4.91 9.82 -17.82
CA PRO A 192 -4.80 8.49 -17.27
C PRO A 192 -5.98 8.11 -16.38
N LEU A 193 -6.51 9.06 -15.60
CA LEU A 193 -7.68 8.83 -14.75
C LEU A 193 -8.92 8.45 -15.57
N VAL A 194 -9.21 9.24 -16.62
CA VAL A 194 -10.34 8.96 -17.53
C VAL A 194 -10.11 7.64 -18.27
N ARG A 195 -8.90 7.40 -18.75
CA ARG A 195 -8.56 6.15 -19.45
C ARG A 195 -8.70 4.94 -18.52
N GLY A 196 -8.24 5.02 -17.28
CA GLY A 196 -8.45 4.00 -16.25
C GLY A 196 -9.94 3.78 -15.95
N GLY A 197 -10.74 4.87 -15.96
CA GLY A 197 -12.20 4.77 -15.85
C GLY A 197 -12.82 3.95 -16.99
N VAL A 198 -12.39 4.16 -18.22
CA VAL A 198 -12.83 3.38 -19.40
C VAL A 198 -12.38 1.91 -19.30
N MET A 199 -11.13 1.67 -18.87
CA MET A 199 -10.59 0.32 -18.69
C MET A 199 -11.41 -0.51 -17.69
N ALA A 200 -12.01 0.09 -16.68
CA ALA A 200 -12.85 -0.61 -15.71
C ALA A 200 -14.08 -1.28 -16.34
N PHE A 201 -14.51 -0.80 -17.50
CA PHE A 201 -15.64 -1.37 -18.27
C PHE A 201 -15.20 -2.28 -19.40
N GLN A 202 -13.91 -2.59 -19.50
CA GLN A 202 -13.30 -3.41 -20.56
C GLN A 202 -12.58 -4.64 -19.98
N ASP A 203 -12.61 -5.76 -20.69
CA ASP A 203 -11.57 -6.78 -20.63
C ASP A 203 -10.38 -6.23 -21.41
N TYR A 204 -9.59 -5.38 -20.68
CA TYR A 204 -8.49 -4.65 -21.28
C TYR A 204 -7.28 -5.55 -21.45
N ARG A 205 -6.75 -5.60 -22.66
CA ARG A 205 -5.58 -6.38 -23.03
C ARG A 205 -4.52 -5.49 -23.69
N ILE A 206 -3.25 -5.69 -23.33
CA ILE A 206 -2.13 -4.90 -23.87
C ILE A 206 -1.81 -5.31 -25.31
N THR A 207 -1.89 -6.62 -25.59
CA THR A 207 -1.37 -7.21 -26.84
C THR A 207 -2.44 -7.51 -27.89
N THR A 208 -3.70 -7.48 -27.50
CA THR A 208 -4.84 -7.79 -28.36
C THR A 208 -5.93 -6.72 -28.23
N GLU A 209 -6.95 -6.78 -29.06
CA GLU A 209 -8.08 -5.86 -28.95
C GLU A 209 -8.82 -6.03 -27.62
N SER A 210 -9.06 -4.90 -26.96
CA SER A 210 -9.80 -4.87 -25.69
C SER A 210 -11.29 -5.00 -25.95
N ARG A 211 -11.97 -5.87 -25.20
CA ARG A 211 -13.40 -6.13 -25.34
C ARG A 211 -14.20 -5.36 -24.31
N TRP A 212 -15.30 -4.74 -24.71
CA TRP A 212 -16.22 -4.08 -23.80
C TRP A 212 -17.05 -5.11 -23.02
N VAL A 213 -16.99 -5.06 -21.68
CA VAL A 213 -17.72 -5.98 -20.78
C VAL A 213 -18.70 -5.25 -19.85
N GLY A 214 -18.88 -3.95 -20.02
CA GLY A 214 -19.80 -3.16 -19.17
C GLY A 214 -19.39 -3.20 -17.70
N VAL A 215 -20.33 -3.53 -16.82
CA VAL A 215 -20.13 -3.53 -15.36
C VAL A 215 -19.61 -4.87 -14.80
N ASP A 216 -19.29 -5.83 -15.64
CA ASP A 216 -18.94 -7.19 -15.22
C ASP A 216 -17.70 -7.22 -14.32
N ASN A 217 -16.70 -6.36 -14.57
CA ASN A 217 -15.53 -6.24 -13.68
C ASN A 217 -15.93 -5.80 -12.26
N PHE A 218 -16.85 -4.85 -12.13
CA PHE A 218 -17.34 -4.38 -10.82
C PHE A 218 -18.11 -5.47 -10.08
N ILE A 219 -18.94 -6.24 -10.80
CA ILE A 219 -19.70 -7.36 -10.24
C ILE A 219 -18.74 -8.44 -9.76
N ASN A 220 -17.76 -8.82 -10.60
CA ASN A 220 -16.76 -9.83 -10.25
C ASN A 220 -15.97 -9.44 -8.99
N VAL A 221 -15.57 -8.17 -8.88
CA VAL A 221 -14.90 -7.66 -7.68
C VAL A 221 -15.82 -7.69 -6.47
N ALA A 222 -17.07 -7.22 -6.58
CA ALA A 222 -18.00 -7.16 -5.46
C ALA A 222 -18.38 -8.55 -4.92
N LEU A 223 -18.40 -9.55 -5.78
CA LEU A 223 -18.71 -10.93 -5.43
C LEU A 223 -17.46 -11.77 -5.10
N ASP A 224 -16.25 -11.22 -5.21
CA ASP A 224 -15.01 -11.90 -4.79
C ASP A 224 -14.86 -11.80 -3.27
N GLY A 225 -14.89 -12.94 -2.57
CA GLY A 225 -14.69 -12.99 -1.12
C GLY A 225 -13.35 -12.40 -0.68
N ASN A 226 -12.29 -12.56 -1.49
CA ASN A 226 -10.97 -12.01 -1.20
C ASN A 226 -10.97 -10.48 -1.20
N PHE A 227 -11.76 -9.84 -2.07
CA PHE A 227 -11.89 -8.38 -2.09
C PHE A 227 -12.29 -7.83 -0.70
N TRP A 228 -13.27 -8.47 -0.05
CA TRP A 228 -13.74 -8.05 1.27
C TRP A 228 -12.71 -8.32 2.38
N ILE A 229 -11.92 -9.40 2.25
CA ILE A 229 -10.78 -9.67 3.14
C ILE A 229 -9.75 -8.55 2.98
N TYR A 230 -9.34 -8.21 1.77
CA TYR A 230 -8.36 -7.15 1.50
C TYR A 230 -8.86 -5.78 1.94
N LEU A 231 -10.13 -5.50 1.75
CA LEU A 231 -10.76 -4.27 2.24
C LEU A 231 -10.70 -4.19 3.77
N ARG A 232 -11.03 -5.28 4.47
CA ARG A 232 -10.91 -5.37 5.94
C ARG A 232 -9.47 -5.17 6.40
N GLN A 233 -8.50 -5.82 5.75
CA GLN A 233 -7.08 -5.64 6.07
C GLN A 233 -6.60 -4.21 5.80
N THR A 234 -7.14 -3.56 4.77
CA THR A 234 -6.88 -2.14 4.50
C THR A 234 -7.35 -1.26 5.65
N PHE A 235 -8.59 -1.46 6.15
CA PHE A 235 -9.07 -0.72 7.31
C PHE A 235 -8.27 -1.01 8.57
N LYS A 236 -7.89 -2.28 8.83
CA LYS A 236 -7.01 -2.66 9.94
C LYS A 236 -5.67 -1.92 9.84
N PHE A 237 -5.05 -1.93 8.65
CA PHE A 237 -3.79 -1.22 8.39
C PHE A 237 -3.91 0.29 8.62
N VAL A 238 -4.97 0.93 8.10
CA VAL A 238 -5.21 2.36 8.27
C VAL A 238 -5.41 2.71 9.74
N LEU A 239 -6.27 1.99 10.44
CA LEU A 239 -6.53 2.23 11.87
C LEU A 239 -5.27 2.07 12.72
N LEU A 240 -4.51 1.00 12.51
CA LEU A 240 -3.26 0.78 13.23
C LEU A 240 -2.19 1.83 12.88
N SER A 241 -2.05 2.17 11.59
CA SER A 241 -1.09 3.21 11.16
C SER A 241 -1.43 4.58 11.74
N MET A 242 -2.71 4.94 11.77
CA MET A 242 -3.15 6.20 12.39
C MET A 242 -2.97 6.19 13.90
N SER A 243 -3.31 5.09 14.57
CA SER A 243 -3.18 4.97 16.03
C SER A 243 -1.72 5.00 16.47
N LEU A 244 -0.85 4.29 15.77
CA LEU A 244 0.58 4.18 16.14
C LEU A 244 1.42 5.34 15.64
N GLY A 245 1.07 5.93 14.48
CA GLY A 245 1.96 6.85 13.76
C GLY A 245 1.53 8.30 13.75
N PHE A 246 0.22 8.61 13.81
CA PHE A 246 -0.27 9.97 13.57
C PHE A 246 0.25 11.00 14.60
N PHE A 247 0.28 10.65 15.87
CA PHE A 247 0.71 11.56 16.92
C PHE A 247 2.23 11.56 17.16
N VAL A 248 2.97 10.62 16.63
CA VAL A 248 4.43 10.52 16.84
C VAL A 248 5.17 11.77 16.37
N PRO A 249 4.91 12.35 15.18
CA PRO A 249 5.55 13.60 14.77
C PRO A 249 5.23 14.79 15.69
N VAL A 250 4.01 14.86 16.22
CA VAL A 250 3.60 15.90 17.17
C VAL A 250 4.39 15.76 18.48
N PHE A 251 4.49 14.53 18.98
CA PHE A 251 5.24 14.23 20.20
C PHE A 251 6.73 14.54 20.03
N VAL A 252 7.33 14.17 18.89
CA VAL A 252 8.72 14.52 18.57
C VAL A 252 8.91 16.03 18.47
N ALA A 253 7.95 16.77 17.89
CA ALA A 253 8.01 18.24 17.84
C ALA A 253 7.97 18.86 19.24
N LEU A 254 7.11 18.38 20.13
CA LEU A 254 7.06 18.81 21.54
C LEU A 254 8.38 18.55 22.25
N LEU A 255 8.94 17.34 22.12
CA LEU A 255 10.24 17.02 22.73
C LEU A 255 11.34 17.94 22.19
N LEU A 256 11.38 18.19 20.88
CA LEU A 256 12.38 19.07 20.28
C LEU A 256 12.19 20.55 20.62
N SER A 257 10.98 20.99 21.00
CA SER A 257 10.73 22.36 21.45
C SER A 257 11.29 22.60 22.86
N GLU A 258 11.16 21.62 23.76
CA GLU A 258 11.52 21.71 25.16
C GLU A 258 13.01 21.43 25.46
N VAL A 259 13.74 20.75 24.56
CA VAL A 259 15.15 20.42 24.78
C VAL A 259 16.04 21.68 24.69
N PRO A 260 16.63 22.18 25.80
CA PRO A 260 17.43 23.40 25.77
C PRO A 260 18.83 23.19 25.22
N ARG A 261 19.39 21.98 25.39
CA ARG A 261 20.75 21.61 24.98
C ARG A 261 20.70 20.44 24.00
N ALA A 262 21.74 20.32 23.14
CA ALA A 262 21.85 19.26 22.13
C ALA A 262 20.72 19.20 21.08
N LYS A 263 20.01 20.31 20.79
CA LYS A 263 18.95 20.39 19.77
C LYS A 263 19.41 19.86 18.41
N ILE A 264 20.64 20.16 18.01
CA ILE A 264 21.21 19.71 16.71
C ILE A 264 21.34 18.18 16.71
N PHE A 265 21.86 17.60 17.78
CA PHE A 265 22.02 16.14 17.89
C PHE A 265 20.68 15.43 17.76
N PHE A 266 19.66 15.80 18.54
CA PHE A 266 18.35 15.15 18.47
C PHE A 266 17.67 15.34 17.10
N ARG A 267 17.78 16.53 16.51
CA ARG A 267 17.30 16.76 15.15
C ARG A 267 17.99 15.84 14.15
N THR A 268 19.31 15.73 14.20
CA THR A 268 20.07 14.84 13.31
C THR A 268 19.60 13.39 13.46
N VAL A 269 19.47 12.90 14.69
CA VAL A 269 19.03 11.52 14.97
C VAL A 269 17.62 11.25 14.43
N PHE A 270 16.67 12.17 14.65
CA PHE A 270 15.30 11.98 14.16
C PHE A 270 15.16 12.18 12.64
N PHE A 271 16.04 12.97 12.00
CA PHE A 271 16.01 13.20 10.55
C PHE A 271 16.86 12.22 9.76
N LEU A 272 17.80 11.54 10.41
CA LEU A 272 18.70 10.59 9.77
C LEU A 272 17.96 9.51 8.93
N PRO A 273 16.83 8.93 9.40
CA PRO A 273 16.09 7.94 8.60
C PRO A 273 15.63 8.48 7.25
N GLN A 274 15.29 9.75 7.16
CA GLN A 274 14.79 10.36 5.92
C GLN A 274 15.88 10.53 4.85
N VAL A 275 17.14 10.60 5.25
CA VAL A 275 18.28 10.68 4.32
C VAL A 275 18.56 9.33 3.67
N CYS A 276 18.17 8.25 4.36
CA CYS A 276 18.33 6.89 3.85
C CYS A 276 17.25 6.54 2.81
N SER A 277 17.58 5.70 1.85
CA SER A 277 16.56 5.12 0.96
C SER A 277 15.54 4.32 1.78
N GLY A 278 14.25 4.46 1.44
CA GLY A 278 13.18 3.70 2.10
C GLY A 278 13.42 2.18 2.10
N LEU A 279 13.98 1.62 1.02
CA LEU A 279 14.34 0.20 0.96
C LEU A 279 15.43 -0.18 1.97
N VAL A 280 16.44 0.67 2.16
CA VAL A 280 17.50 0.44 3.15
C VAL A 280 16.90 0.39 4.56
N ILE A 281 15.97 1.29 4.86
CA ILE A 281 15.24 1.26 6.13
C ILE A 281 14.49 -0.06 6.31
N LEU A 282 13.78 -0.52 5.30
CA LEU A 282 13.03 -1.77 5.38
C LEU A 282 13.95 -2.99 5.57
N PHE A 283 15.10 -3.03 4.91
CA PHE A 283 16.09 -4.09 5.12
C PHE A 283 16.70 -4.04 6.53
N LEU A 284 16.99 -2.84 7.05
CA LEU A 284 17.44 -2.68 8.44
C LEU A 284 16.40 -3.23 9.43
N TRP A 285 15.12 -2.91 9.22
CA TRP A 285 14.06 -3.42 10.08
C TRP A 285 13.86 -4.94 9.93
N LYS A 286 14.08 -5.52 8.73
CA LYS A 286 14.12 -6.99 8.57
C LYS A 286 15.21 -7.64 9.42
N LEU A 287 16.38 -7.00 9.55
CA LEU A 287 17.42 -7.48 10.46
C LEU A 287 16.99 -7.35 11.94
N PHE A 288 16.28 -6.27 12.30
CA PHE A 288 15.74 -6.13 13.66
C PHE A 288 14.66 -7.16 13.98
N TYR A 289 13.91 -7.61 12.97
CA TYR A 289 12.86 -8.63 13.05
C TYR A 289 13.39 -10.07 12.90
N ASP A 290 14.70 -10.30 13.01
CA ASP A 290 15.25 -11.66 13.00
C ASP A 290 14.48 -12.53 14.02
N PRO A 291 13.91 -13.68 13.58
CA PRO A 291 13.05 -14.50 14.43
C PRO A 291 13.79 -15.30 15.49
N THR A 292 15.12 -15.25 15.52
CA THR A 292 15.93 -15.99 16.49
C THR A 292 15.99 -15.30 17.86
N GLU A 293 16.45 -16.03 18.87
CA GLU A 293 16.72 -15.46 20.21
C GLU A 293 17.77 -14.35 20.18
N SER A 294 18.68 -14.36 19.20
CA SER A 294 19.69 -13.33 18.98
C SER A 294 19.14 -12.11 18.22
N GLY A 295 17.92 -12.18 17.69
CA GLY A 295 17.26 -11.09 17.01
C GLY A 295 17.20 -9.84 17.87
N PHE A 296 17.51 -8.68 17.25
CA PHE A 296 17.66 -7.42 18.01
C PHE A 296 16.42 -7.08 18.85
N LEU A 297 15.22 -7.15 18.27
CA LEU A 297 13.98 -6.84 19.01
C LEU A 297 13.61 -7.94 20.00
N ASN A 298 13.79 -9.21 19.67
CA ASN A 298 13.54 -10.31 20.58
C ASN A 298 14.44 -10.22 21.82
N ARG A 299 15.70 -9.83 21.63
CA ARG A 299 16.66 -9.64 22.71
C ARG A 299 16.35 -8.43 23.61
N ILE A 300 15.90 -7.30 23.04
CA ILE A 300 15.60 -6.10 23.83
C ILE A 300 14.28 -6.23 24.60
N LEU A 301 13.27 -6.81 23.96
CA LEU A 301 11.92 -6.89 24.53
C LEU A 301 11.74 -8.06 25.50
N TRP A 302 12.71 -8.97 25.60
CA TRP A 302 12.76 -10.09 26.54
C TRP A 302 11.47 -10.89 26.63
N PHE A 303 10.89 -11.23 25.49
CA PHE A 303 9.76 -12.14 25.45
C PHE A 303 10.17 -13.55 25.91
N ALA A 304 9.26 -14.26 26.52
CA ALA A 304 9.49 -15.64 26.99
C ALA A 304 9.86 -16.59 25.84
N GLU A 305 9.31 -16.35 24.65
CA GLU A 305 9.64 -17.03 23.40
C GLU A 305 9.95 -16.00 22.31
N PRO A 306 10.96 -16.25 21.44
CA PRO A 306 11.27 -15.36 20.36
C PRO A 306 10.10 -15.26 19.37
N ILE A 307 9.76 -14.04 18.96
CA ILE A 307 8.67 -13.76 18.04
C ILE A 307 9.19 -13.76 16.61
N ASP A 308 8.53 -14.49 15.73
CA ASP A 308 8.68 -14.32 14.30
C ASP A 308 7.78 -13.15 13.82
N TRP A 309 8.34 -11.95 13.83
CA TRP A 309 7.62 -10.70 13.63
C TRP A 309 6.90 -10.62 12.28
N LEU A 310 7.49 -11.16 11.22
CA LEU A 310 6.99 -11.02 9.85
C LEU A 310 6.10 -12.18 9.40
N ASN A 311 6.21 -13.34 10.06
CA ASN A 311 5.41 -14.51 9.72
C ASN A 311 4.34 -14.84 10.78
N ASN A 312 4.32 -14.14 11.92
CA ASN A 312 3.28 -14.30 12.91
C ASN A 312 2.06 -13.45 12.56
N PRO A 313 0.87 -14.04 12.32
CA PRO A 313 -0.34 -13.30 11.89
C PRO A 313 -0.77 -12.18 12.85
N HIS A 314 -0.43 -12.28 14.14
CA HIS A 314 -0.79 -11.28 15.14
C HIS A 314 0.11 -10.04 15.10
N TRP A 315 1.41 -10.22 14.81
CA TRP A 315 2.40 -9.16 14.87
C TRP A 315 2.74 -8.54 13.52
N THR A 316 2.54 -9.26 12.43
CA THR A 316 2.99 -8.87 11.09
C THR A 316 2.47 -7.50 10.66
N MET A 317 1.18 -7.21 10.93
CA MET A 317 0.60 -5.91 10.54
C MET A 317 1.28 -4.74 11.27
N VAL A 318 1.59 -4.90 12.55
CA VAL A 318 2.33 -3.88 13.33
C VAL A 318 3.77 -3.79 12.84
N ALA A 319 4.40 -4.93 12.57
CA ALA A 319 5.77 -4.99 12.09
C ALA A 319 5.98 -4.24 10.75
N VAL A 320 5.04 -4.31 9.81
CA VAL A 320 5.15 -3.57 8.55
C VAL A 320 4.87 -2.06 8.70
N ILE A 321 4.19 -1.64 9.78
CA ILE A 321 3.86 -0.23 10.05
C ILE A 321 5.03 0.49 10.73
N LEU A 322 5.68 -0.13 11.71
CA LEU A 322 6.70 0.52 12.55
C LEU A 322 7.84 1.18 11.78
N PRO A 323 8.42 0.59 10.71
CA PRO A 323 9.46 1.26 9.92
C PRO A 323 9.02 2.61 9.36
N GLY A 324 7.78 2.68 8.87
CA GLY A 324 7.20 3.90 8.33
C GLY A 324 6.94 4.96 9.41
N VAL A 325 6.47 4.55 10.57
CA VAL A 325 6.27 5.44 11.73
C VAL A 325 7.60 6.04 12.18
N TRP A 326 8.62 5.20 12.33
CA TRP A 326 9.95 5.65 12.72
C TRP A 326 10.57 6.62 11.70
N ALA A 327 10.56 6.26 10.42
CA ALA A 327 11.13 7.07 9.36
C ALA A 327 10.38 8.40 9.16
N GLY A 328 9.05 8.40 9.32
CA GLY A 328 8.21 9.58 9.16
C GLY A 328 8.23 10.55 10.34
N ALA A 329 8.64 10.10 11.53
CA ALA A 329 8.55 10.85 12.77
C ALA A 329 9.32 12.19 12.72
N GLY A 330 10.55 12.16 12.20
CA GLY A 330 11.41 13.34 12.14
C GLY A 330 10.87 14.43 11.23
N ILE A 331 10.71 14.10 9.93
CA ILE A 331 10.28 15.09 8.94
C ILE A 331 8.86 15.60 9.22
N GLY A 332 7.97 14.70 9.67
CA GLY A 332 6.62 15.07 10.07
C GLY A 332 6.60 16.06 11.24
N SER A 333 7.61 16.02 12.14
CA SER A 333 7.69 16.92 13.28
C SER A 333 8.03 18.37 12.90
N LEU A 334 8.65 18.61 11.74
CA LEU A 334 9.07 19.96 11.34
C LEU A 334 7.91 20.93 11.20
N ILE A 335 6.81 20.47 10.61
CA ILE A 335 5.63 21.32 10.37
C ILE A 335 4.99 21.73 11.71
N TYR A 336 4.93 20.79 12.68
CA TYR A 336 4.40 21.07 14.01
C TYR A 336 5.35 21.95 14.81
N LEU A 337 6.66 21.72 14.71
CA LEU A 337 7.66 22.54 15.37
C LEU A 337 7.66 23.98 14.83
N ALA A 338 7.48 24.18 13.53
CA ALA A 338 7.33 25.51 12.94
C ALA A 338 6.05 26.21 13.43
N ALA A 339 4.93 25.48 13.49
CA ALA A 339 3.68 26.01 14.00
C ALA A 339 3.75 26.35 15.49
N MET A 340 4.41 25.54 16.33
CA MET A 340 4.64 25.87 17.74
C MET A 340 5.45 27.14 17.92
N LYS A 341 6.48 27.34 17.10
CA LYS A 341 7.31 28.55 17.14
C LYS A 341 6.59 29.82 16.69
N SER A 342 5.49 29.71 15.99
CA SER A 342 4.67 30.87 15.59
C SER A 342 3.71 31.34 16.69
N ILE A 343 3.57 30.57 17.79
CA ILE A 343 2.76 30.94 18.94
C ILE A 343 3.48 32.08 19.68
N PRO A 344 2.82 33.25 19.94
CA PRO A 344 3.41 34.32 20.68
C PRO A 344 3.81 33.90 22.10
N ASN A 345 5.00 34.34 22.55
CA ASN A 345 5.48 33.99 23.88
C ASN A 345 4.56 34.55 24.99
N ASP A 346 3.93 35.69 24.74
CA ASP A 346 2.99 36.33 25.68
C ASP A 346 1.87 35.38 26.12
N MET A 347 1.43 34.48 25.25
CA MET A 347 0.42 33.47 25.61
C MET A 347 0.94 32.46 26.62
N TYR A 348 2.22 32.07 26.53
CA TYR A 348 2.84 31.16 27.48
C TYR A 348 3.17 31.88 28.81
N GLU A 349 3.63 33.14 28.74
CA GLU A 349 3.91 33.96 29.91
C GLU A 349 2.63 34.26 30.70
N SER A 350 1.53 34.62 30.01
CA SER A 350 0.23 34.81 30.66
C SER A 350 -0.25 33.54 31.35
N ALA A 351 -0.10 32.38 30.73
CA ALA A 351 -0.44 31.10 31.35
C ALA A 351 0.46 30.77 32.54
N GLU A 352 1.74 31.19 32.53
CA GLU A 352 2.65 31.04 33.66
C GLU A 352 2.25 31.93 34.86
N VAL A 353 1.86 33.17 34.61
CA VAL A 353 1.35 34.07 35.62
C VAL A 353 0.10 33.52 36.29
N GLU A 354 -0.75 32.84 35.55
CA GLU A 354 -1.94 32.12 36.05
C GLU A 354 -1.60 30.79 36.76
N GLY A 355 -0.31 30.41 36.85
CA GLY A 355 0.15 29.19 37.52
C GLY A 355 -0.02 27.90 36.68
N ALA A 356 -0.17 28.02 35.37
CA ALA A 356 -0.33 26.87 34.51
C ALA A 356 0.96 26.05 34.40
N GLY A 357 0.91 24.79 34.78
CA GLY A 357 1.96 23.81 34.55
C GLY A 357 2.10 23.41 33.08
N LEU A 358 3.14 22.65 32.74
CA LEU A 358 3.47 22.23 31.37
C LEU A 358 2.29 21.57 30.67
N LEU A 359 1.58 20.65 31.31
CA LEU A 359 0.43 19.96 30.74
C LEU A 359 -0.76 20.89 30.46
N GLN A 360 -0.95 21.90 31.33
CA GLN A 360 -1.99 22.92 31.16
C GLN A 360 -1.68 23.84 29.99
N LYS A 361 -0.43 24.29 29.84
CA LYS A 361 0.04 25.06 28.67
C LYS A 361 -0.13 24.26 27.37
N LEU A 362 0.22 22.95 27.37
CA LEU A 362 0.02 22.09 26.25
C LEU A 362 -1.46 22.00 25.85
N ARG A 363 -2.34 21.79 26.83
CA ARG A 363 -3.78 21.59 26.59
C ARG A 363 -4.51 22.86 26.18
N HIS A 364 -4.15 24.02 26.74
CA HIS A 364 -4.92 25.26 26.58
C HIS A 364 -4.29 26.27 25.61
N VAL A 365 -2.97 26.17 25.35
CA VAL A 365 -2.25 27.06 24.43
C VAL A 365 -1.82 26.31 23.18
N THR A 366 -0.97 25.30 23.35
CA THR A 366 -0.31 24.63 22.22
C THR A 366 -1.29 23.80 21.36
N LEU A 367 -2.03 22.87 21.95
CA LEU A 367 -2.95 21.98 21.20
C LEU A 367 -4.08 22.74 20.52
N PRO A 368 -4.75 23.74 21.13
CA PRO A 368 -5.76 24.51 20.43
C PRO A 368 -5.23 25.26 19.20
N THR A 369 -4.00 25.78 19.29
CA THR A 369 -3.36 26.48 18.17
C THR A 369 -2.96 25.51 17.05
N LEU A 370 -2.51 24.30 17.39
CA LEU A 370 -2.16 23.27 16.42
C LEU A 370 -3.38 22.54 15.82
N LEU A 371 -4.55 22.64 16.41
CA LEU A 371 -5.72 21.84 16.02
C LEU A 371 -6.10 21.96 14.53
N PRO A 372 -6.10 23.13 13.88
CA PRO A 372 -6.37 23.21 12.44
C PRO A 372 -5.35 22.44 11.61
N LEU A 373 -4.08 22.53 11.97
CA LEU A 373 -2.99 21.82 11.30
C LEU A 373 -3.10 20.30 11.52
N LEU A 374 -3.43 19.88 12.73
CA LEU A 374 -3.68 18.47 13.05
C LEU A 374 -4.83 17.90 12.20
N ILE A 375 -5.93 18.62 12.04
CA ILE A 375 -7.08 18.16 11.26
C ILE A 375 -6.71 18.05 9.77
N ILE A 376 -6.01 19.04 9.21
CA ILE A 376 -5.57 19.00 7.80
C ILE A 376 -4.63 17.83 7.55
N ASN A 377 -3.64 17.64 8.42
CA ASN A 377 -2.70 16.53 8.32
C ASN A 377 -3.38 15.17 8.55
N PHE A 378 -4.37 15.09 9.44
CA PHE A 378 -5.15 13.87 9.64
C PHE A 378 -5.83 13.42 8.36
N VAL A 379 -6.50 14.36 7.66
CA VAL A 379 -7.15 14.05 6.36
C VAL A 379 -6.15 13.54 5.34
N GLY A 380 -5.03 14.26 5.19
CA GLY A 380 -3.99 13.89 4.22
C GLY A 380 -3.35 12.52 4.52
N THR A 381 -2.99 12.29 5.78
CA THR A 381 -2.40 11.01 6.22
C THR A 381 -3.39 9.86 6.08
N PHE A 382 -4.65 10.07 6.47
CA PHE A 382 -5.70 9.06 6.34
C PHE A 382 -5.87 8.61 4.89
N ILE A 383 -6.05 9.55 3.95
CA ILE A 383 -6.20 9.24 2.53
C ILE A 383 -4.93 8.57 2.00
N GLY A 384 -3.75 9.11 2.31
CA GLY A 384 -2.46 8.57 1.88
C GLY A 384 -2.22 7.14 2.35
N THR A 385 -2.65 6.80 3.56
CA THR A 385 -2.47 5.46 4.12
C THR A 385 -3.28 4.40 3.37
N PHE A 386 -4.46 4.73 2.84
CA PHE A 386 -5.23 3.80 1.99
C PHE A 386 -4.51 3.41 0.70
N HIS A 387 -3.64 4.28 0.19
CA HIS A 387 -2.85 4.02 -1.02
C HIS A 387 -1.47 3.41 -0.70
N SER A 388 -1.11 3.32 0.57
CA SER A 388 0.19 2.81 0.98
C SER A 388 0.27 1.29 0.82
N MET A 389 1.28 0.81 0.12
CA MET A 389 1.56 -0.62 -0.04
C MET A 389 3.05 -0.96 0.02
N GLY A 390 3.92 0.06 -0.10
CA GLY A 390 5.36 -0.13 -0.32
C GLY A 390 6.04 -0.98 0.76
N ASN A 391 5.78 -0.69 2.03
CA ASN A 391 6.35 -1.44 3.15
C ASN A 391 5.83 -2.89 3.16
N ILE A 392 4.54 -3.07 2.93
CA ILE A 392 3.91 -4.39 2.89
C ILE A 392 4.50 -5.21 1.74
N PHE A 393 4.57 -4.63 0.53
CA PHE A 393 5.12 -5.29 -0.64
C PHE A 393 6.57 -5.74 -0.41
N ALA A 394 7.42 -4.85 0.14
CA ALA A 394 8.84 -5.13 0.35
C ALA A 394 9.13 -6.10 1.50
N MET A 395 8.28 -6.14 2.53
CA MET A 395 8.54 -6.93 3.74
C MET A 395 7.84 -8.28 3.73
N THR A 396 6.59 -8.34 3.34
CA THR A 396 5.72 -9.52 3.49
C THR A 396 5.00 -9.93 2.21
N ALA A 397 5.00 -9.08 1.17
CA ALA A 397 4.26 -9.28 -0.07
C ALA A 397 2.76 -9.60 0.14
N GLY A 398 2.18 -9.20 1.30
CA GLY A 398 0.79 -9.45 1.67
C GLY A 398 0.58 -10.60 2.67
N GLY A 399 1.62 -11.41 2.94
CA GLY A 399 1.59 -12.53 3.87
C GLY A 399 1.72 -12.15 5.35
N PRO A 400 1.70 -13.15 6.26
CA PRO A 400 1.30 -14.54 6.02
C PRO A 400 -0.21 -14.65 5.78
N GLY A 401 -0.63 -15.60 4.95
CA GLY A 401 -2.05 -15.93 4.77
C GLY A 401 -3.00 -14.78 4.44
N ASN A 402 -2.57 -13.74 3.73
CA ASN A 402 -3.29 -12.49 3.43
C ASN A 402 -3.45 -11.52 4.63
N GLU A 403 -2.77 -11.74 5.77
CA GLU A 403 -2.91 -10.87 6.94
C GLU A 403 -2.47 -9.42 6.70
N THR A 404 -1.55 -9.19 5.78
CA THR A 404 -1.12 -7.85 5.37
C THR A 404 -1.54 -7.50 3.94
N MET A 405 -2.37 -8.30 3.29
CA MET A 405 -2.83 -8.03 1.94
C MET A 405 -3.85 -6.88 1.95
N VAL A 406 -3.35 -5.67 1.74
CA VAL A 406 -4.18 -4.47 1.59
C VAL A 406 -4.69 -4.31 0.15
N LEU A 407 -5.79 -3.59 -0.01
CA LEU A 407 -6.45 -3.44 -1.32
C LEU A 407 -5.55 -2.75 -2.36
N SER A 408 -4.74 -1.78 -1.96
CA SER A 408 -3.76 -1.13 -2.85
C SER A 408 -2.74 -2.12 -3.42
N LEU A 409 -2.27 -3.07 -2.60
CA LEU A 409 -1.36 -4.13 -3.05
C LEU A 409 -2.08 -5.15 -3.94
N ALA A 410 -3.31 -5.52 -3.60
CA ALA A 410 -4.12 -6.41 -4.43
C ALA A 410 -4.40 -5.80 -5.81
N ILE A 411 -4.71 -4.50 -5.89
CA ILE A 411 -4.86 -3.76 -7.16
C ILE A 411 -3.56 -3.83 -7.98
N TRP A 412 -2.43 -3.67 -7.33
CA TRP A 412 -1.13 -3.78 -8.00
C TRP A 412 -0.90 -5.19 -8.57
N TYR A 413 -1.19 -6.24 -7.81
CA TYR A 413 -1.07 -7.62 -8.30
C TYR A 413 -2.02 -7.90 -9.47
N GLU A 414 -3.28 -7.46 -9.39
CA GLU A 414 -4.24 -7.61 -10.50
C GLU A 414 -3.74 -6.93 -11.79
N ALA A 415 -3.20 -5.71 -11.67
CA ALA A 415 -2.73 -4.96 -12.81
C ALA A 415 -1.43 -5.51 -13.40
N PHE A 416 -0.40 -5.70 -12.56
CA PHE A 416 0.97 -5.91 -13.05
C PHE A 416 1.46 -7.36 -12.95
N ALA A 417 0.95 -8.15 -12.00
CA ALA A 417 1.31 -9.55 -11.91
C ALA A 417 0.36 -10.44 -12.73
N PHE A 418 -0.94 -10.13 -12.71
CA PHE A 418 -1.97 -10.93 -13.39
C PHE A 418 -2.44 -10.31 -14.71
N LEU A 419 -2.01 -9.09 -15.05
CA LEU A 419 -2.35 -8.34 -16.27
C LEU A 419 -3.86 -8.16 -16.48
N ARG A 420 -4.63 -8.14 -15.39
CA ARG A 420 -6.08 -7.95 -15.37
C ARG A 420 -6.43 -6.49 -15.13
N PHE A 421 -6.07 -5.62 -16.06
CA PHE A 421 -6.22 -4.17 -15.88
C PHE A 421 -7.67 -3.73 -15.68
N GLY A 422 -8.66 -4.37 -16.33
CA GLY A 422 -10.07 -4.07 -16.14
C GLY A 422 -10.53 -4.31 -14.69
N THR A 423 -10.17 -5.46 -14.12
CA THR A 423 -10.46 -5.81 -12.72
C THR A 423 -9.73 -4.87 -11.76
N ALA A 424 -8.43 -4.63 -11.98
CA ALA A 424 -7.62 -3.74 -11.15
C ALA A 424 -8.19 -2.32 -11.09
N THR A 425 -8.59 -1.77 -12.25
CA THR A 425 -9.19 -0.43 -12.31
C THR A 425 -10.58 -0.39 -11.71
N ALA A 426 -11.40 -1.44 -11.83
CA ALA A 426 -12.68 -1.54 -11.13
C ALA A 426 -12.49 -1.56 -9.60
N MET A 427 -11.53 -2.35 -9.07
CA MET A 427 -11.16 -2.32 -7.65
C MET A 427 -10.71 -0.93 -7.20
N ALA A 428 -9.87 -0.25 -8.00
CA ALA A 428 -9.40 1.10 -7.71
C ALA A 428 -10.54 2.12 -7.66
N TRP A 429 -11.52 2.03 -8.56
CA TRP A 429 -12.70 2.90 -8.56
C TRP A 429 -13.63 2.65 -7.39
N ILE A 430 -13.80 1.39 -6.94
CA ILE A 430 -14.55 1.09 -5.71
C ILE A 430 -13.84 1.70 -4.50
N LEU A 431 -12.52 1.54 -4.38
CA LEU A 431 -11.73 2.18 -3.31
C LEU A 431 -11.85 3.71 -3.36
N ALA A 432 -11.71 4.31 -4.55
CA ALA A 432 -11.86 5.75 -4.73
C ALA A 432 -13.24 6.25 -4.31
N SER A 433 -14.32 5.49 -4.59
CA SER A 433 -15.68 5.86 -4.19
C SER A 433 -15.84 5.90 -2.68
N LEU A 434 -15.25 4.95 -1.95
CA LEU A 434 -15.21 4.94 -0.50
C LEU A 434 -14.47 6.16 0.05
N LEU A 435 -13.30 6.49 -0.53
CA LEU A 435 -12.49 7.63 -0.10
C LEU A 435 -13.14 8.98 -0.39
N VAL A 436 -13.85 9.13 -1.51
CA VAL A 436 -14.64 10.33 -1.81
C VAL A 436 -15.72 10.54 -0.74
N GLY A 437 -16.45 9.50 -0.38
CA GLY A 437 -17.44 9.55 0.70
C GLY A 437 -16.84 10.01 2.02
N PHE A 438 -15.70 9.45 2.38
CA PHE A 438 -14.99 9.81 3.60
C PHE A 438 -14.45 11.26 3.58
N THR A 439 -13.88 11.68 2.46
CA THR A 439 -13.38 13.06 2.27
C THR A 439 -14.49 14.09 2.41
N VAL A 440 -15.66 13.83 1.84
CA VAL A 440 -16.83 14.72 1.97
C VAL A 440 -17.27 14.82 3.45
N LEU A 441 -17.27 13.72 4.18
CA LEU A 441 -17.58 13.71 5.61
C LEU A 441 -16.56 14.54 6.40
N GLN A 442 -15.29 14.32 6.18
CA GLN A 442 -14.19 15.07 6.83
C GLN A 442 -14.27 16.58 6.56
N LEU A 443 -14.49 16.99 5.32
CA LEU A 443 -14.65 18.40 4.97
C LEU A 443 -15.84 19.05 5.70
N ARG A 444 -16.95 18.34 5.89
CA ARG A 444 -18.09 18.82 6.69
C ARG A 444 -17.72 19.02 8.16
N ILE A 445 -16.91 18.13 8.73
CA ILE A 445 -16.44 18.26 10.11
C ILE A 445 -15.52 19.47 10.24
N LEU A 446 -14.59 19.64 9.30
CA LEU A 446 -13.65 20.75 9.27
C LEU A 446 -14.36 22.11 9.23
N GLN A 447 -15.34 22.27 8.34
CA GLN A 447 -16.15 23.48 8.24
C GLN A 447 -16.86 23.84 9.56
N ARG A 448 -17.34 22.84 10.32
CA ARG A 448 -17.98 23.09 11.62
C ARG A 448 -16.99 23.57 12.69
N VAL A 449 -15.74 23.14 12.63
CA VAL A 449 -14.70 23.55 13.59
C VAL A 449 -14.25 25.00 13.32
N GLU A 450 -14.06 25.39 12.07
CA GLU A 450 -13.72 26.76 11.69
C GLU A 450 -14.85 27.75 12.04
N PHE A 451 -16.10 27.43 11.76
CA PHE A 451 -17.25 28.30 12.08
C PHE A 451 -17.43 28.55 13.59
N ARG A 452 -17.11 27.58 14.44
CA ARG A 452 -17.17 27.77 15.90
C ARG A 452 -16.10 28.73 16.42
N ARG A 453 -14.94 28.80 15.81
CA ARG A 453 -13.87 29.76 16.20
C ARG A 453 -14.19 31.19 15.77
N ALA A 454 -14.65 31.39 14.53
CA ALA A 454 -15.06 32.69 14.04
C ALA A 454 -16.31 33.27 14.75
N ALA A 455 -17.05 32.46 15.49
CA ALA A 455 -18.20 32.92 16.28
C ALA A 455 -17.86 33.24 17.75
N VAL A 456 -16.61 32.97 18.17
CA VAL A 456 -16.13 33.23 19.54
C VAL A 456 -15.12 34.41 19.55
N GLU A 457 -14.57 34.82 18.42
CA GLU A 457 -13.85 36.07 18.18
C GLU A 457 -14.86 37.18 17.76
#